data_4c03d41e80aa7a1fd43d62707fc3172a
#
_entry.id   4c03d41e80aa7a1fd43d62707fc3172a
#
_cell.length_a   1.000
_cell.length_b   1.000
_cell.length_c   1.000
_cell.angle_alpha   90.00
_cell.angle_beta   90.00
_cell.angle_gamma   90.00
#
_symmetry.space_group_name_H-M   'P 1'
#
loop_
_entity.id
_entity.type
_entity.pdbx_description
1 polymer ?
#
loop_
_entity_poly.entity_id
_entity_poly.type
_entity_poly.pdbx_seq_one_letter_code
_entity_poly.pdbx_strand_id
1 'polypeptide(L)'
;MSLKITDWAVEDRPREKLIRQGTANLSDAELLAILISSGTKDRSAVDLGRELLNNVNNNLNSLGKLTITDLKKIRGIGTARAVTIAAALELGRRRKLAEPPDFLQIKCSKDVADIFQPLLSDLLHEEFWILFLNRSNKVIDRMRLSQGGISGTVTDVRIVMKKAIEYLASGIIVCHNHPSGNLNPSESDAKITKKIKEAGSLMDIQLLDHLIISEKDYYSFADNGLL
;
A
#
# COMPACT_ATOMS: atom_id res chain seq x y z
N MET A 1 -33.64 28.86 7.00
CA MET A 1 -33.20 28.22 5.74
C MET A 1 -31.74 27.85 5.92
N SER A 2 -31.39 26.57 5.70
CA SER A 2 -29.97 26.15 5.71
C SER A 2 -29.27 26.69 4.47
N LEU A 3 -28.05 27.24 4.64
CA LEU A 3 -27.22 27.70 3.51
C LEU A 3 -26.89 26.49 2.61
N LYS A 4 -26.95 26.69 1.31
CA LYS A 4 -26.53 25.67 0.37
C LYS A 4 -25.00 25.42 0.54
N ILE A 5 -24.56 24.19 0.43
CA ILE A 5 -23.10 23.87 0.52
C ILE A 5 -22.30 24.64 -0.53
N THR A 6 -22.89 24.97 -1.68
CA THR A 6 -22.27 25.82 -2.71
C THR A 6 -21.99 27.24 -2.27
N ASP A 7 -22.67 27.71 -1.22
CA ASP A 7 -22.51 29.07 -0.68
C ASP A 7 -21.47 29.12 0.46
N TRP A 8 -20.94 27.95 0.88
CA TRP A 8 -19.90 27.86 1.89
C TRP A 8 -18.53 28.21 1.31
N ALA A 9 -17.59 28.59 2.16
CA ALA A 9 -16.18 28.69 1.76
C ALA A 9 -15.72 27.36 1.13
N VAL A 10 -14.88 27.45 0.11
CA VAL A 10 -14.49 26.26 -0.68
C VAL A 10 -13.85 25.18 0.20
N GLU A 11 -13.05 25.62 1.19
CA GLU A 11 -12.39 24.74 2.16
C GLU A 11 -13.34 24.00 3.11
N ASP A 12 -14.56 24.51 3.32
CA ASP A 12 -15.57 23.92 4.20
C ASP A 12 -16.51 22.95 3.47
N ARG A 13 -16.46 22.93 2.14
CA ARG A 13 -17.28 22.00 1.34
C ARG A 13 -16.74 20.60 1.48
N PRO A 14 -17.56 19.59 1.83
CA PRO A 14 -17.07 18.25 2.16
C PRO A 14 -16.19 17.57 1.09
N ARG A 15 -16.50 17.75 -0.19
CA ARG A 15 -15.70 17.16 -1.29
C ARG A 15 -14.34 17.84 -1.44
N GLU A 16 -14.32 19.14 -1.44
CA GLU A 16 -13.11 19.95 -1.54
C GLU A 16 -12.22 19.76 -0.30
N LYS A 17 -12.83 19.68 0.88
CA LYS A 17 -12.16 19.37 2.14
C LYS A 17 -11.52 17.98 2.09
N LEU A 18 -12.24 16.95 1.57
CA LEU A 18 -11.68 15.61 1.37
C LEU A 18 -10.44 15.62 0.49
N ILE A 19 -10.52 16.34 -0.66
CA ILE A 19 -9.42 16.40 -1.63
C ILE A 19 -8.19 17.08 -1.04
N ARG A 20 -8.38 18.18 -0.29
CA ARG A 20 -7.27 19.00 0.22
C ARG A 20 -6.67 18.47 1.51
N GLN A 21 -7.50 17.93 2.41
CA GLN A 21 -7.10 17.59 3.78
C GLN A 21 -7.15 16.08 4.09
N GLY A 22 -7.68 15.28 3.16
CA GLY A 22 -7.83 13.84 3.35
C GLY A 22 -9.05 13.46 4.22
N THR A 23 -9.33 12.15 4.26
CA THR A 23 -10.54 11.59 4.90
C THR A 23 -10.58 11.78 6.42
N ALA A 24 -9.41 11.78 7.08
CA ALA A 24 -9.32 11.87 8.54
C ALA A 24 -9.83 13.21 9.11
N ASN A 25 -9.91 14.25 8.29
CA ASN A 25 -10.33 15.58 8.71
C ASN A 25 -11.83 15.85 8.48
N LEU A 26 -12.58 14.87 7.98
CA LEU A 26 -14.02 14.98 7.82
C LEU A 26 -14.76 14.34 8.98
N SER A 27 -15.85 14.99 9.40
CA SER A 27 -16.83 14.38 10.30
C SER A 27 -17.65 13.29 9.59
N ASP A 28 -18.25 12.38 10.34
CA ASP A 28 -19.14 11.35 9.80
C ASP A 28 -20.31 11.94 9.00
N ALA A 29 -20.83 13.10 9.45
CA ALA A 29 -21.88 13.82 8.74
C ALA A 29 -21.40 14.37 7.37
N GLU A 30 -20.16 14.83 7.28
CA GLU A 30 -19.57 15.29 6.01
C GLU A 30 -19.29 14.12 5.07
N LEU A 31 -18.83 12.96 5.58
CA LEU A 31 -18.67 11.75 4.79
C LEU A 31 -20.00 11.25 4.25
N LEU A 32 -21.05 11.23 5.09
CA LEU A 32 -22.40 10.89 4.65
C LEU A 32 -22.94 11.91 3.62
N ALA A 33 -22.62 13.19 3.78
CA ALA A 33 -23.04 14.22 2.82
C ALA A 33 -22.43 14.00 1.42
N ILE A 34 -21.19 13.50 1.34
CA ILE A 34 -20.56 13.12 0.07
C ILE A 34 -21.33 11.97 -0.60
N LEU A 35 -21.73 10.94 0.17
CA LEU A 35 -22.52 9.81 -0.32
C LEU A 35 -23.94 10.23 -0.74
N ILE A 36 -24.58 11.12 0.01
CA ILE A 36 -25.90 11.70 -0.29
C ILE A 36 -25.84 12.56 -1.54
N SER A 37 -24.69 13.18 -1.81
CA SER A 37 -24.36 14.01 -2.98
C SER A 37 -25.02 15.39 -2.99
N SER A 38 -26.32 15.50 -2.72
CA SER A 38 -27.04 16.79 -2.76
C SER A 38 -28.11 16.86 -1.67
N GLY A 39 -28.39 18.04 -1.18
CA GLY A 39 -29.46 18.30 -0.22
C GLY A 39 -30.86 18.26 -0.85
N THR A 40 -31.82 18.76 -0.09
CA THR A 40 -33.19 19.07 -0.52
C THR A 40 -33.32 20.60 -0.67
N LYS A 41 -34.54 21.08 -1.01
CA LYS A 41 -34.82 22.51 -1.09
C LYS A 41 -34.53 23.23 0.23
N ASP A 42 -34.76 22.56 1.36
CA ASP A 42 -34.74 23.17 2.69
C ASP A 42 -33.54 22.75 3.56
N ARG A 43 -32.80 21.72 3.16
CA ARG A 43 -31.71 21.10 3.95
C ARG A 43 -30.51 20.76 3.08
N SER A 44 -29.32 21.04 3.60
CA SER A 44 -28.08 20.63 2.95
C SER A 44 -27.86 19.10 3.05
N ALA A 45 -26.95 18.56 2.25
CA ALA A 45 -26.55 17.16 2.37
C ALA A 45 -25.92 16.83 3.75
N VAL A 46 -25.22 17.81 4.35
CA VAL A 46 -24.65 17.66 5.70
C VAL A 46 -25.75 17.58 6.77
N ASP A 47 -26.83 18.38 6.61
CA ASP A 47 -27.97 18.32 7.53
C ASP A 47 -28.66 16.94 7.46
N LEU A 48 -28.80 16.38 6.25
CA LEU A 48 -29.32 15.02 6.07
C LEU A 48 -28.39 13.97 6.69
N GLY A 49 -27.08 14.14 6.57
CA GLY A 49 -26.10 13.27 7.23
C GLY A 49 -26.19 13.33 8.76
N ARG A 50 -26.33 14.53 9.33
CA ARG A 50 -26.55 14.72 10.77
C ARG A 50 -27.86 14.06 11.26
N GLU A 51 -28.94 14.22 10.51
CA GLU A 51 -30.21 13.59 10.87
C GLU A 51 -30.12 12.04 10.85
N LEU A 52 -29.44 11.46 9.85
CA LEU A 52 -29.15 10.04 9.83
C LEU A 52 -28.41 9.56 11.08
N LEU A 53 -27.35 10.29 11.47
CA LEU A 53 -26.57 9.96 12.65
C LEU A 53 -27.37 10.13 13.94
N ASN A 54 -28.13 11.19 14.07
CA ASN A 54 -28.99 11.44 15.25
C ASN A 54 -30.01 10.32 15.46
N ASN A 55 -30.61 9.78 14.40
CA ASN A 55 -31.58 8.67 14.48
C ASN A 55 -30.98 7.37 15.01
N VAL A 56 -29.66 7.25 15.04
CA VAL A 56 -28.93 6.10 15.56
C VAL A 56 -27.99 6.48 16.71
N ASN A 57 -28.25 7.61 17.39
CA ASN A 57 -27.45 8.13 18.51
C ASN A 57 -25.96 8.30 18.15
N ASN A 58 -25.66 8.73 16.96
CA ASN A 58 -24.30 8.90 16.39
C ASN A 58 -23.47 7.59 16.39
N ASN A 59 -24.12 6.44 16.32
CA ASN A 59 -23.45 5.15 16.32
C ASN A 59 -23.41 4.55 14.90
N LEU A 60 -22.20 4.52 14.29
CA LEU A 60 -21.98 3.99 12.95
C LEU A 60 -22.32 2.49 12.82
N ASN A 61 -22.12 1.70 13.88
CA ASN A 61 -22.51 0.28 13.86
C ASN A 61 -24.04 0.12 13.80
N SER A 62 -24.77 1.01 14.47
CA SER A 62 -26.24 1.05 14.40
C SER A 62 -26.72 1.55 13.04
N LEU A 63 -26.04 2.54 12.47
CA LEU A 63 -26.30 3.01 11.10
C LEU A 63 -26.13 1.88 10.06
N GLY A 64 -25.09 1.06 10.21
CA GLY A 64 -24.84 -0.08 9.34
C GLY A 64 -25.86 -1.22 9.41
N LYS A 65 -26.75 -1.21 10.43
CA LYS A 65 -27.85 -2.18 10.59
C LYS A 65 -29.17 -1.70 9.97
N LEU A 66 -29.25 -0.44 9.56
CA LEU A 66 -30.49 0.10 8.97
C LEU A 66 -30.73 -0.53 7.59
N THR A 67 -31.99 -0.90 7.36
CA THR A 67 -32.44 -1.37 6.05
C THR A 67 -32.62 -0.19 5.08
N ILE A 68 -32.71 -0.48 3.78
CA ILE A 68 -33.08 0.52 2.75
C ILE A 68 -34.40 1.21 3.13
N THR A 69 -35.36 0.47 3.66
CA THR A 69 -36.66 0.99 4.11
C THR A 69 -36.50 1.98 5.27
N ASP A 70 -35.62 1.67 6.24
CA ASP A 70 -35.36 2.57 7.37
C ASP A 70 -34.68 3.86 6.94
N LEU A 71 -33.68 3.77 6.07
CA LEU A 71 -33.00 4.93 5.51
C LEU A 71 -33.96 5.86 4.74
N LYS A 72 -34.94 5.29 4.06
CA LYS A 72 -35.97 6.03 3.31
C LYS A 72 -37.00 6.74 4.18
N LYS A 73 -37.11 6.43 5.49
CA LYS A 73 -37.99 7.15 6.42
C LYS A 73 -37.53 8.61 6.61
N ILE A 74 -36.27 8.91 6.33
CA ILE A 74 -35.73 10.25 6.43
C ILE A 74 -36.13 11.04 5.19
N ARG A 75 -36.85 12.14 5.41
CA ARG A 75 -37.30 13.01 4.32
C ARG A 75 -36.08 13.58 3.57
N GLY A 76 -35.98 13.27 2.29
CA GLY A 76 -34.86 13.65 1.44
C GLY A 76 -33.91 12.49 1.12
N ILE A 77 -34.05 11.33 1.75
CA ILE A 77 -33.33 10.10 1.39
C ILE A 77 -34.26 9.21 0.54
N GLY A 78 -34.11 9.34 -0.78
CA GLY A 78 -34.78 8.45 -1.73
C GLY A 78 -34.03 7.12 -1.94
N THR A 79 -34.59 6.25 -2.77
CA THR A 79 -34.03 4.90 -3.02
C THR A 79 -32.57 4.95 -3.45
N ALA A 80 -32.19 5.81 -4.38
CA ALA A 80 -30.81 5.90 -4.87
C ALA A 80 -29.82 6.24 -3.74
N ARG A 81 -30.13 7.25 -2.92
CA ARG A 81 -29.28 7.65 -1.78
C ARG A 81 -29.18 6.55 -0.73
N ALA A 82 -30.31 5.92 -0.38
CA ALA A 82 -30.34 4.81 0.57
C ALA A 82 -29.47 3.62 0.10
N VAL A 83 -29.53 3.27 -1.19
CA VAL A 83 -28.69 2.21 -1.76
C VAL A 83 -27.21 2.60 -1.73
N THR A 84 -26.84 3.83 -2.08
CA THR A 84 -25.45 4.30 -2.01
C THR A 84 -24.88 4.23 -0.60
N ILE A 85 -25.64 4.70 0.41
CA ILE A 85 -25.24 4.63 1.82
C ILE A 85 -25.06 3.19 2.26
N ALA A 86 -26.06 2.33 2.01
CA ALA A 86 -26.03 0.93 2.40
C ALA A 86 -24.84 0.18 1.74
N ALA A 87 -24.58 0.43 0.46
CA ALA A 87 -23.44 -0.15 -0.25
C ALA A 87 -22.10 0.28 0.34
N ALA A 88 -21.94 1.57 0.68
CA ALA A 88 -20.72 2.07 1.30
C ALA A 88 -20.49 1.46 2.70
N LEU A 89 -21.52 1.34 3.53
CA LEU A 89 -21.45 0.72 4.85
C LEU A 89 -21.12 -0.78 4.74
N GLU A 90 -21.71 -1.50 3.78
CA GLU A 90 -21.42 -2.91 3.53
C GLU A 90 -19.98 -3.12 3.06
N LEU A 91 -19.44 -2.27 2.18
CA LEU A 91 -18.03 -2.31 1.79
C LEU A 91 -17.11 -2.10 3.00
N GLY A 92 -17.44 -1.15 3.88
CA GLY A 92 -16.71 -0.94 5.13
C GLY A 92 -16.73 -2.17 6.04
N ARG A 93 -17.88 -2.83 6.15
CA ARG A 93 -18.04 -4.08 6.91
C ARG A 93 -17.21 -5.21 6.31
N ARG A 94 -17.26 -5.41 4.99
CA ARG A 94 -16.45 -6.42 4.29
C ARG A 94 -14.96 -6.15 4.44
N ARG A 95 -14.52 -4.90 4.35
CA ARG A 95 -13.13 -4.52 4.60
C ARG A 95 -12.67 -4.90 6.01
N LYS A 96 -13.52 -4.71 7.03
CA LYS A 96 -13.21 -5.10 8.41
C LYS A 96 -13.10 -6.62 8.59
N LEU A 97 -13.86 -7.39 7.81
CA LEU A 97 -13.85 -8.86 7.82
C LEU A 97 -12.82 -9.46 6.87
N ALA A 98 -12.31 -8.68 5.92
CA ALA A 98 -11.22 -9.13 5.08
C ALA A 98 -10.00 -9.38 5.96
N GLU A 99 -9.44 -10.56 5.86
CA GLU A 99 -8.15 -10.84 6.46
C GLU A 99 -7.13 -9.83 5.92
N PRO A 100 -6.27 -9.24 6.78
CA PRO A 100 -5.16 -8.45 6.29
C PRO A 100 -4.36 -9.33 5.33
N PRO A 101 -3.84 -8.78 4.22
CA PRO A 101 -3.00 -9.55 3.32
C PRO A 101 -1.92 -10.21 4.16
N ASP A 102 -1.77 -11.53 4.01
CA ASP A 102 -0.73 -12.31 4.68
C ASP A 102 0.61 -11.85 4.06
N PHE A 103 1.18 -10.81 4.64
CA PHE A 103 2.50 -10.33 4.24
C PHE A 103 3.49 -11.41 4.63
N LEU A 104 4.06 -12.07 3.63
CA LEU A 104 5.14 -13.04 3.81
C LEU A 104 6.24 -12.39 4.65
N GLN A 105 6.55 -12.99 5.79
CA GLN A 105 7.60 -12.51 6.68
C GLN A 105 8.91 -13.22 6.36
N ILE A 106 9.95 -12.46 6.09
CA ILE A 106 11.30 -12.99 5.86
C ILE A 106 11.97 -13.24 7.22
N LYS A 107 12.36 -14.47 7.45
CA LYS A 107 13.04 -14.91 8.68
C LYS A 107 14.47 -15.38 8.39
N CYS A 108 14.73 -15.86 7.18
CA CYS A 108 16.04 -16.34 6.75
C CYS A 108 16.22 -16.14 5.23
N SER A 109 17.43 -16.34 4.76
CA SER A 109 17.80 -16.25 3.33
C SER A 109 16.99 -17.21 2.45
N LYS A 110 16.64 -18.36 2.99
CA LYS A 110 15.82 -19.36 2.28
C LYS A 110 14.44 -18.82 1.91
N ASP A 111 13.79 -18.05 2.78
CA ASP A 111 12.47 -17.46 2.48
C ASP A 111 12.57 -16.54 1.25
N VAL A 112 13.69 -15.83 1.09
CA VAL A 112 13.96 -14.98 -0.07
C VAL A 112 14.24 -15.81 -1.32
N ALA A 113 15.04 -16.88 -1.17
CA ALA A 113 15.32 -17.79 -2.27
C ALA A 113 14.03 -18.45 -2.79
N ASP A 114 13.13 -18.88 -1.91
CA ASP A 114 11.83 -19.46 -2.28
C ASP A 114 10.94 -18.48 -3.07
N ILE A 115 11.11 -17.16 -2.87
CA ILE A 115 10.42 -16.12 -3.67
C ILE A 115 11.04 -15.96 -5.05
N PHE A 116 12.38 -15.91 -5.13
CA PHE A 116 13.07 -15.50 -6.35
C PHE A 116 13.53 -16.66 -7.24
N GLN A 117 13.78 -17.84 -6.69
CA GLN A 117 14.21 -18.98 -7.46
C GLN A 117 13.23 -19.36 -8.58
N PRO A 118 11.89 -19.42 -8.34
CA PRO A 118 10.93 -19.68 -9.42
C PRO A 118 10.87 -18.60 -10.50
N LEU A 119 11.37 -17.40 -10.21
CA LEU A 119 11.35 -16.27 -11.13
C LEU A 119 12.63 -16.16 -11.96
N LEU A 120 13.76 -16.57 -11.41
CA LEU A 120 15.08 -16.24 -11.92
C LEU A 120 15.88 -17.46 -12.42
N SER A 121 15.56 -18.67 -11.96
CA SER A 121 16.35 -19.87 -12.24
C SER A 121 16.48 -20.18 -13.74
N ASP A 122 15.43 -19.95 -14.52
CA ASP A 122 15.36 -20.32 -15.92
C ASP A 122 15.78 -19.21 -16.88
N LEU A 123 16.17 -18.04 -16.35
CA LEU A 123 16.52 -16.89 -17.18
C LEU A 123 17.93 -17.06 -17.80
N LEU A 124 18.01 -16.81 -19.11
CA LEU A 124 19.27 -16.83 -19.86
C LEU A 124 20.06 -15.51 -19.78
N HIS A 125 19.57 -14.54 -19.03
CA HIS A 125 20.19 -13.24 -18.81
C HIS A 125 20.11 -12.87 -17.33
N GLU A 126 20.99 -11.97 -16.89
CA GLU A 126 20.97 -11.50 -15.51
C GLU A 126 19.85 -10.49 -15.29
N GLU A 127 19.12 -10.62 -14.20
CA GLU A 127 18.17 -9.64 -13.70
C GLU A 127 18.52 -9.26 -12.26
N PHE A 128 18.42 -7.97 -11.96
CA PHE A 128 18.62 -7.46 -10.62
C PHE A 128 17.28 -7.02 -10.01
N TRP A 129 16.95 -7.58 -8.88
CA TRP A 129 15.70 -7.38 -8.17
C TRP A 129 15.90 -6.81 -6.78
N ILE A 130 14.87 -6.16 -6.28
CA ILE A 130 14.79 -5.66 -4.91
C ILE A 130 13.49 -6.14 -4.27
N LEU A 131 13.60 -6.56 -3.00
CA LEU A 131 12.50 -6.88 -2.10
C LEU A 131 12.42 -5.79 -1.04
N PHE A 132 11.26 -5.18 -0.89
CA PHE A 132 11.00 -4.10 0.07
C PHE A 132 10.35 -4.68 1.32
N LEU A 133 10.87 -4.31 2.49
CA LEU A 133 10.45 -4.85 3.77
C LEU A 133 10.08 -3.74 4.74
N ASN A 134 9.07 -4.00 5.57
CA ASN A 134 8.77 -3.14 6.72
C ASN A 134 9.65 -3.50 7.93
N ARG A 135 9.50 -2.76 9.05
CA ARG A 135 10.26 -2.98 10.29
C ARG A 135 10.12 -4.39 10.91
N SER A 136 9.09 -5.13 10.55
CA SER A 136 8.86 -6.50 11.00
C SER A 136 9.33 -7.53 9.98
N ASN A 137 10.14 -7.15 9.00
CA ASN A 137 10.62 -7.95 7.89
C ASN A 137 9.49 -8.59 7.07
N LYS A 138 8.30 -7.97 7.06
CA LYS A 138 7.21 -8.38 6.17
C LYS A 138 7.40 -7.73 4.80
N VAL A 139 7.19 -8.53 3.76
CA VAL A 139 7.31 -8.09 2.37
C VAL A 139 6.23 -7.05 2.06
N ILE A 140 6.65 -5.85 1.64
CA ILE A 140 5.77 -4.80 1.14
C ILE A 140 5.50 -5.02 -0.34
N ASP A 141 6.58 -5.20 -1.13
CA ASP A 141 6.53 -5.42 -2.58
C ASP A 141 7.89 -5.93 -3.07
N ARG A 142 7.95 -6.33 -4.33
CA ARG A 142 9.18 -6.69 -5.04
C ARG A 142 9.20 -6.06 -6.42
N MET A 143 10.39 -5.72 -6.92
CA MET A 143 10.52 -5.03 -8.20
C MET A 143 11.81 -5.44 -8.91
N ARG A 144 11.72 -5.64 -10.23
CA ARG A 144 12.90 -5.72 -11.08
C ARG A 144 13.45 -4.32 -11.32
N LEU A 145 14.71 -4.11 -10.96
CA LEU A 145 15.42 -2.84 -11.16
C LEU A 145 16.11 -2.73 -12.51
N SER A 146 16.73 -3.82 -12.94
CA SER A 146 17.44 -3.84 -14.21
C SER A 146 17.44 -5.25 -14.81
N GLN A 147 17.61 -5.28 -16.12
CA GLN A 147 17.80 -6.47 -16.92
C GLN A 147 19.08 -6.26 -17.71
N GLY A 148 20.06 -7.15 -17.53
CA GLY A 148 21.35 -7.07 -18.21
C GLY A 148 21.37 -7.82 -19.53
N GLY A 149 22.45 -7.59 -20.29
CA GLY A 149 22.84 -8.44 -21.40
C GLY A 149 23.66 -9.64 -20.90
N ILE A 150 24.39 -10.32 -21.83
CA ILE A 150 25.21 -11.51 -21.55
C ILE A 150 26.39 -11.20 -20.60
N SER A 151 26.79 -9.95 -20.41
CA SER A 151 28.01 -9.52 -19.69
C SER A 151 27.78 -8.74 -18.40
N GLY A 152 26.58 -8.77 -17.80
CA GLY A 152 26.31 -8.18 -16.48
C GLY A 152 25.20 -7.12 -16.49
N THR A 153 24.77 -6.78 -15.29
CA THR A 153 23.67 -5.84 -15.04
C THR A 153 24.20 -4.60 -14.34
N VAL A 154 23.97 -3.41 -14.91
CA VAL A 154 24.32 -2.14 -14.25
C VAL A 154 23.18 -1.73 -13.31
N THR A 155 23.45 -1.78 -12.01
CA THR A 155 22.50 -1.33 -10.99
C THR A 155 22.90 0.04 -10.46
N ASP A 156 22.00 1.03 -10.61
CA ASP A 156 22.20 2.38 -10.08
C ASP A 156 21.64 2.46 -8.64
N VAL A 157 22.52 2.67 -7.65
CA VAL A 157 22.17 2.78 -6.22
C VAL A 157 21.12 3.89 -5.98
N ARG A 158 21.15 4.96 -6.76
CA ARG A 158 20.17 6.06 -6.65
C ARG A 158 18.75 5.57 -6.95
N ILE A 159 18.62 4.67 -7.92
CA ILE A 159 17.32 4.06 -8.26
C ILE A 159 16.85 3.13 -7.13
N VAL A 160 17.78 2.32 -6.57
CA VAL A 160 17.51 1.46 -5.41
C VAL A 160 16.94 2.29 -4.25
N MET A 161 17.64 3.35 -3.84
CA MET A 161 17.23 4.21 -2.73
C MET A 161 15.93 4.97 -3.02
N LYS A 162 15.79 5.53 -4.22
CA LYS A 162 14.54 6.18 -4.64
C LYS A 162 13.35 5.24 -4.48
N LYS A 163 13.48 4.00 -4.95
CA LYS A 163 12.41 3.01 -4.86
C LYS A 163 12.14 2.59 -3.41
N ALA A 164 13.16 2.37 -2.61
CA ALA A 164 13.00 2.05 -1.20
C ALA A 164 12.23 3.15 -0.44
N ILE A 165 12.48 4.43 -0.75
CA ILE A 165 11.75 5.56 -0.19
C ILE A 165 10.30 5.60 -0.70
N GLU A 166 10.06 5.40 -2.00
CA GLU A 166 8.71 5.38 -2.59
C GLU A 166 7.82 4.30 -1.94
N TYR A 167 8.39 3.13 -1.62
CA TYR A 167 7.71 2.03 -0.93
C TYR A 167 7.69 2.17 0.60
N LEU A 168 8.27 3.25 1.16
CA LEU A 168 8.42 3.45 2.61
C LEU A 168 9.05 2.24 3.30
N ALA A 169 10.01 1.61 2.64
CA ALA A 169 10.69 0.43 3.15
C ALA A 169 11.65 0.80 4.30
N SER A 170 11.66 0.01 5.37
CA SER A 170 12.63 0.12 6.46
C SER A 170 13.82 -0.82 6.25
N GLY A 171 13.64 -1.86 5.43
CA GLY A 171 14.67 -2.80 5.03
C GLY A 171 14.51 -3.19 3.58
N ILE A 172 15.59 -3.56 2.95
CA ILE A 172 15.63 -4.10 1.60
C ILE A 172 16.49 -5.36 1.54
N ILE A 173 16.14 -6.25 0.61
CA ILE A 173 16.99 -7.34 0.19
C ILE A 173 17.13 -7.22 -1.31
N VAL A 174 18.36 -7.36 -1.82
CA VAL A 174 18.60 -7.37 -3.26
C VAL A 174 18.92 -8.78 -3.72
N CYS A 175 18.57 -9.08 -4.96
CA CYS A 175 18.72 -10.41 -5.52
C CYS A 175 19.02 -10.33 -7.01
N HIS A 176 19.95 -11.15 -7.50
CA HIS A 176 20.18 -11.34 -8.91
C HIS A 176 20.48 -12.79 -9.23
N ASN A 177 20.35 -13.17 -10.49
CA ASN A 177 20.68 -14.51 -10.94
C ASN A 177 22.00 -14.54 -11.69
N HIS A 178 22.69 -15.66 -11.61
CA HIS A 178 23.83 -15.99 -12.47
C HIS A 178 23.41 -17.10 -13.46
N PRO A 179 23.15 -16.78 -14.73
CA PRO A 179 22.77 -17.79 -15.74
C PRO A 179 23.85 -18.87 -15.95
N SER A 180 25.12 -18.58 -15.62
CA SER A 180 26.20 -19.54 -15.66
C SER A 180 26.13 -20.64 -14.59
N GLY A 181 25.24 -20.47 -13.58
CA GLY A 181 25.15 -21.35 -12.41
C GLY A 181 26.25 -21.15 -11.37
N ASN A 182 27.21 -20.23 -11.59
CA ASN A 182 28.27 -19.94 -10.63
C ASN A 182 27.72 -19.05 -9.51
N LEU A 183 27.70 -19.55 -8.29
CA LEU A 183 27.20 -18.83 -7.10
C LEU A 183 28.26 -17.96 -6.41
N ASN A 184 29.53 -18.02 -6.82
CA ASN A 184 30.57 -17.18 -6.23
C ASN A 184 30.30 -15.69 -6.58
N PRO A 185 30.25 -14.81 -5.57
CA PRO A 185 30.11 -13.39 -5.82
C PRO A 185 31.27 -12.84 -6.65
N SER A 186 30.95 -11.99 -7.62
CA SER A 186 31.96 -11.23 -8.35
C SER A 186 32.44 -10.01 -7.53
N GLU A 187 33.55 -9.41 -7.94
CA GLU A 187 34.00 -8.14 -7.35
C GLU A 187 32.95 -7.02 -7.54
N SER A 188 32.20 -7.05 -8.64
CA SER A 188 31.12 -6.10 -8.91
C SER A 188 29.95 -6.29 -7.93
N ASP A 189 29.60 -7.52 -7.58
CA ASP A 189 28.56 -7.82 -6.62
C ASP A 189 28.94 -7.33 -5.22
N ALA A 190 30.17 -7.57 -4.80
CA ALA A 190 30.68 -7.08 -3.53
C ALA A 190 30.69 -5.52 -3.49
N LYS A 191 31.12 -4.88 -4.59
CA LYS A 191 31.14 -3.40 -4.69
C LYS A 191 29.74 -2.79 -4.65
N ILE A 192 28.77 -3.37 -5.36
CA ILE A 192 27.40 -2.85 -5.38
C ILE A 192 26.71 -3.08 -4.03
N THR A 193 26.92 -4.25 -3.42
CA THR A 193 26.40 -4.58 -2.07
C THR A 193 26.86 -3.54 -1.05
N LYS A 194 28.17 -3.25 -1.01
CA LYS A 194 28.74 -2.25 -0.12
C LYS A 194 28.14 -0.86 -0.35
N LYS A 195 28.04 -0.41 -1.60
CA LYS A 195 27.46 0.90 -1.94
C LYS A 195 25.98 1.01 -1.52
N ILE A 196 25.18 -0.04 -1.72
CA ILE A 196 23.77 -0.06 -1.33
C ILE A 196 23.66 -0.02 0.20
N LYS A 197 24.48 -0.80 0.92
CA LYS A 197 24.53 -0.81 2.38
C LYS A 197 24.88 0.58 2.94
N GLU A 198 25.93 1.21 2.44
CA GLU A 198 26.35 2.55 2.86
C GLU A 198 25.28 3.61 2.59
N ALA A 199 24.70 3.61 1.38
CA ALA A 199 23.63 4.55 1.03
C ALA A 199 22.36 4.34 1.87
N GLY A 200 21.96 3.10 2.09
CA GLY A 200 20.79 2.76 2.91
C GLY A 200 20.96 3.17 4.37
N SER A 201 22.16 2.97 4.92
CA SER A 201 22.48 3.36 6.29
C SER A 201 22.31 4.87 6.55
N LEU A 202 22.61 5.72 5.55
CA LEU A 202 22.40 7.17 5.65
C LEU A 202 20.91 7.59 5.65
N MET A 203 20.03 6.69 5.23
CA MET A 203 18.59 6.92 5.07
C MET A 203 17.73 6.07 6.01
N ASP A 204 18.34 5.42 7.01
CA ASP A 204 17.68 4.48 7.92
C ASP A 204 16.97 3.31 7.17
N ILE A 205 17.51 2.91 6.01
CA ILE A 205 17.06 1.78 5.20
C ILE A 205 18.12 0.69 5.26
N GLN A 206 17.84 -0.41 5.95
CA GLN A 206 18.82 -1.49 6.12
C GLN A 206 18.87 -2.40 4.89
N LEU A 207 20.07 -2.65 4.36
CA LEU A 207 20.30 -3.78 3.48
C LEU A 207 20.44 -5.04 4.34
N LEU A 208 19.43 -5.90 4.31
CA LEU A 208 19.36 -7.11 5.15
C LEU A 208 20.08 -8.30 4.53
N ASP A 209 20.06 -8.42 3.20
CA ASP A 209 20.81 -9.45 2.48
C ASP A 209 21.02 -9.06 1.00
N HIS A 210 21.92 -9.78 0.35
CA HIS A 210 22.09 -9.84 -1.09
C HIS A 210 22.20 -11.31 -1.50
N LEU A 211 21.27 -11.77 -2.35
CA LEU A 211 21.25 -13.16 -2.82
C LEU A 211 21.68 -13.25 -4.28
N ILE A 212 22.47 -14.29 -4.56
CA ILE A 212 22.76 -14.73 -5.93
C ILE A 212 21.99 -16.04 -6.15
N ILE A 213 21.14 -16.09 -7.16
CA ILE A 213 20.27 -17.21 -7.46
C ILE A 213 20.81 -18.01 -8.66
N SER A 214 20.78 -19.32 -8.55
CA SER A 214 20.97 -20.24 -9.66
C SER A 214 19.79 -21.23 -9.77
N GLU A 215 19.85 -22.10 -10.76
CA GLU A 215 18.81 -23.12 -10.99
C GLU A 215 18.56 -24.02 -9.77
N LYS A 216 19.62 -24.38 -9.05
CA LYS A 216 19.54 -25.41 -7.99
C LYS A 216 19.79 -24.89 -6.59
N ASP A 217 20.46 -23.75 -6.46
CA ASP A 217 20.93 -23.26 -5.17
C ASP A 217 21.05 -21.73 -5.18
N TYR A 218 21.37 -21.15 -4.04
CA TYR A 218 21.58 -19.72 -3.89
C TYR A 218 22.78 -19.43 -2.98
N TYR A 219 23.32 -18.23 -3.09
CA TYR A 219 24.32 -17.67 -2.20
C TYR A 219 23.74 -16.45 -1.48
N SER A 220 23.93 -16.37 -0.16
CA SER A 220 23.55 -15.22 0.66
C SER A 220 24.82 -14.55 1.20
N PHE A 221 24.91 -13.23 1.01
CA PHE A 221 26.01 -12.44 1.58
C PHE A 221 25.92 -12.38 3.10
N ALA A 222 24.70 -12.29 3.66
CA ALA A 222 24.51 -12.23 5.10
C ALA A 222 24.92 -13.55 5.77
N ASP A 223 24.49 -14.70 5.25
CA ASP A 223 24.84 -16.01 5.80
C ASP A 223 26.35 -16.28 5.76
N ASN A 224 27.05 -15.68 4.81
CA ASN A 224 28.51 -15.80 4.66
C ASN A 224 29.31 -14.68 5.33
N GLY A 225 28.65 -13.78 6.11
CA GLY A 225 29.31 -12.72 6.86
C GLY A 225 29.93 -11.63 6.02
N LEU A 226 29.44 -11.42 4.80
CA LEU A 226 29.94 -10.41 3.85
C LEU A 226 29.06 -9.14 3.80
N LEU A 227 28.12 -9.03 4.73
CA LEU A 227 27.22 -7.88 4.81
C LEU A 227 27.51 -7.00 6.01
#